data_0f1b459bc02893085e68cd058cdaab3a
#
_entry.id   0f1b459bc02893085e68cd058cdaab3a
#
_cell.length_a   1.000
_cell.length_b   1.000
_cell.length_c   1.000
_cell.angle_alpha   90.00
_cell.angle_beta   90.00
_cell.angle_gamma   90.00
#
_symmetry.space_group_name_H-M   'P 1'
#
loop_
_entity.id
_entity.type
_entity.pdbx_description
1 polymer ?
#
loop_
_entity_poly.entity_id
_entity_poly.type
_entity_poly.pdbx_seq_one_letter_code
_entity_poly.pdbx_strand_id
1 'polypeptide(L)'
;YMVLSWGGYNFVINLISIHAFGMLVLGRYSARLYVAFAPFAVMGTLAALSVPVVGFNAVTTSEHFSSFLMFAALNAAAALEFLRAHLSASAFATAQRLTLTGAGAGLALGLAAMVAYVAASPTKGWTGRSLSLLDPTYAAKYIPIIASVSEHQPTTWTHYFDDLNVPFFLMPLGLVVCFRPLSDASLFLAIYGVVAVYFSGVMIRLNLVLAPAACLLGGVESLAPPSAH
;
A
#
# COMPACT_ATOMS: atom_id res chain seq x y z
N TYR A 1 10.22 -11.45 -10.04
CA TYR A 1 9.76 -11.47 -11.44
C TYR A 1 9.06 -10.17 -11.81
N MET A 2 8.04 -9.72 -11.04
CA MET A 2 7.28 -8.49 -11.34
C MET A 2 8.18 -7.24 -11.41
N VAL A 3 9.17 -7.11 -10.53
CA VAL A 3 10.18 -6.04 -10.53
C VAL A 3 10.97 -5.96 -11.84
N LEU A 4 11.24 -7.12 -12.45
CA LEU A 4 11.95 -7.22 -13.73
C LEU A 4 11.09 -6.81 -14.94
N SER A 5 9.78 -7.02 -14.84
CA SER A 5 8.87 -6.91 -15.98
C SER A 5 8.10 -5.60 -16.04
N TRP A 6 7.79 -4.98 -14.88
CA TRP A 6 6.92 -3.81 -14.85
C TRP A 6 7.13 -2.92 -13.61
N GLY A 7 7.26 -1.61 -13.83
CA GLY A 7 7.38 -0.63 -12.74
C GLY A 7 6.16 -0.55 -11.80
N GLY A 8 5.01 -1.13 -12.18
CA GLY A 8 3.83 -1.23 -11.31
C GLY A 8 3.97 -2.17 -10.12
N TYR A 9 5.10 -2.86 -9.96
CA TYR A 9 5.39 -3.65 -8.76
C TYR A 9 5.33 -2.81 -7.47
N ASN A 10 5.61 -1.51 -7.55
CA ASN A 10 5.50 -0.58 -6.43
C ASN A 10 4.09 -0.55 -5.84
N PHE A 11 3.06 -0.65 -6.69
CA PHE A 11 1.68 -0.74 -6.22
C PHE A 11 1.48 -1.96 -5.31
N VAL A 12 1.98 -3.13 -5.72
CA VAL A 12 1.80 -4.38 -4.97
C VAL A 12 2.55 -4.35 -3.63
N ILE A 13 3.79 -3.83 -3.61
CA ILE A 13 4.57 -3.68 -2.39
C ILE A 13 3.86 -2.76 -1.39
N ASN A 14 3.37 -1.62 -1.86
CA ASN A 14 2.64 -0.67 -1.04
C ASN A 14 1.31 -1.25 -0.54
N LEU A 15 0.59 -1.98 -1.39
CA LEU A 15 -0.67 -2.65 -1.02
C LEU A 15 -0.47 -3.67 0.10
N ILE A 16 0.56 -4.52 0.00
CA ILE A 16 0.90 -5.50 1.05
C ILE A 16 1.26 -4.78 2.34
N SER A 17 2.01 -3.68 2.27
CA SER A 17 2.38 -2.87 3.43
C SER A 17 1.16 -2.22 4.08
N ILE A 18 0.23 -1.66 3.30
CA ILE A 18 -1.02 -1.07 3.79
C ILE A 18 -1.90 -2.13 4.44
N HIS A 19 -1.99 -3.33 3.85
CA HIS A 19 -2.74 -4.44 4.46
C HIS A 19 -2.15 -4.86 5.81
N ALA A 20 -0.83 -5.04 5.88
CA ALA A 20 -0.15 -5.38 7.13
C ALA A 20 -0.35 -4.28 8.19
N PHE A 21 -0.34 -3.01 7.80
CA PHE A 21 -0.66 -1.89 8.66
C PHE A 21 -2.13 -1.94 9.15
N GLY A 22 -3.07 -2.23 8.26
CA GLY A 22 -4.48 -2.42 8.61
C GLY A 22 -4.68 -3.53 9.64
N MET A 23 -3.99 -4.67 9.48
CA MET A 23 -3.99 -5.76 10.44
C MET A 23 -3.45 -5.33 11.81
N LEU A 24 -2.38 -4.53 11.83
CA LEU A 24 -1.79 -4.01 13.05
C LEU A 24 -2.74 -3.03 13.78
N VAL A 25 -3.37 -2.12 13.04
CA VAL A 25 -4.32 -1.12 13.58
C VAL A 25 -5.56 -1.80 14.15
N LEU A 26 -6.06 -2.85 13.51
CA LEU A 26 -7.19 -3.64 14.01
C LEU A 26 -6.84 -4.54 15.19
N GLY A 27 -5.61 -4.50 15.68
CA GLY A 27 -5.13 -5.34 16.78
C GLY A 27 -5.06 -6.83 16.42
N ARG A 28 -5.02 -7.16 15.13
CA ARG A 28 -4.91 -8.54 14.62
C ARG A 28 -3.46 -8.94 14.33
N TYR A 29 -2.54 -8.44 15.15
CA TYR A 29 -1.15 -8.89 15.07
C TYR A 29 -1.07 -10.39 15.35
N SER A 30 -0.30 -11.09 14.55
CA SER A 30 0.03 -12.51 14.75
C SER A 30 1.48 -12.79 14.37
N ALA A 31 2.10 -13.77 15.03
CA ALA A 31 3.44 -14.21 14.66
C ALA A 31 3.52 -14.68 13.19
N ARG A 32 2.41 -15.20 12.64
CA ARG A 32 2.32 -15.59 11.22
C ARG A 32 2.47 -14.40 10.28
N LEU A 33 1.87 -13.24 10.63
CA LEU A 33 2.01 -12.01 9.85
C LEU A 33 3.47 -11.55 9.83
N TYR A 34 4.15 -11.61 10.98
CA TYR A 34 5.58 -11.27 11.06
C TYR A 34 6.44 -12.20 10.21
N VAL A 35 6.25 -13.53 10.36
CA VAL A 35 7.01 -14.54 9.60
C VAL A 35 6.74 -14.44 8.10
N ALA A 36 5.56 -14.00 7.68
CA ALA A 36 5.26 -13.79 6.26
C ALA A 36 5.87 -12.50 5.72
N PHE A 37 5.76 -11.39 6.48
CA PHE A 37 6.17 -10.07 6.00
C PHE A 37 7.69 -9.85 6.09
N ALA A 38 8.37 -10.34 7.12
CA ALA A 38 9.80 -10.10 7.32
C ALA A 38 10.67 -10.68 6.19
N PRO A 39 10.52 -11.95 5.78
CA PRO A 39 11.22 -12.48 4.61
C PRO A 39 10.84 -11.76 3.31
N PHE A 40 9.57 -11.42 3.14
CA PHE A 40 9.11 -10.64 1.98
C PHE A 40 9.82 -9.29 1.88
N ALA A 41 9.91 -8.53 2.95
CA ALA A 41 10.57 -7.23 2.96
C ALA A 41 12.09 -7.36 2.70
N VAL A 42 12.76 -8.29 3.39
CA VAL A 42 14.22 -8.46 3.27
C VAL A 42 14.61 -9.08 1.93
N MET A 43 14.05 -10.25 1.61
CA MET A 43 14.39 -10.98 0.38
C MET A 43 13.89 -10.25 -0.87
N GLY A 44 12.71 -9.63 -0.78
CA GLY A 44 12.15 -8.82 -1.86
C GLY A 44 13.02 -7.62 -2.19
N THR A 45 13.52 -6.92 -1.17
CA THR A 45 14.44 -5.77 -1.36
C THR A 45 15.78 -6.22 -1.91
N LEU A 46 16.38 -7.30 -1.39
CA LEU A 46 17.65 -7.84 -1.89
C LEU A 46 17.51 -8.31 -3.35
N ALA A 47 16.41 -8.97 -3.68
CA ALA A 47 16.13 -9.38 -5.05
C ALA A 47 15.92 -8.18 -5.98
N ALA A 48 15.26 -7.11 -5.51
CA ALA A 48 15.08 -5.88 -6.28
C ALA A 48 16.40 -5.15 -6.53
N LEU A 49 17.30 -5.10 -5.54
CA LEU A 49 18.65 -4.53 -5.67
C LEU A 49 19.50 -5.25 -6.73
N SER A 50 19.27 -6.56 -6.91
CA SER A 50 20.01 -7.35 -7.91
C SER A 50 19.54 -7.12 -9.35
N VAL A 51 18.39 -6.42 -9.54
CA VAL A 51 17.86 -6.06 -10.86
C VAL A 51 18.57 -4.81 -11.39
N PRO A 52 19.33 -4.87 -12.51
CA PRO A 52 20.14 -3.73 -12.97
C PRO A 52 19.36 -2.44 -13.25
N VAL A 53 18.11 -2.57 -13.72
CA VAL A 53 17.23 -1.42 -14.04
C VAL A 53 16.74 -0.70 -12.78
N VAL A 54 16.52 -1.43 -11.69
CA VAL A 54 16.02 -0.89 -10.44
C VAL A 54 17.19 -0.53 -9.52
N GLY A 55 18.10 -1.46 -9.30
CA GLY A 55 19.31 -1.25 -8.49
C GLY A 55 19.02 -0.57 -7.16
N PHE A 56 19.83 0.41 -6.79
CA PHE A 56 19.67 1.15 -5.54
C PHE A 56 18.40 2.00 -5.44
N ASN A 57 17.67 2.20 -6.55
CA ASN A 57 16.38 2.89 -6.50
C ASN A 57 15.37 2.15 -5.59
N ALA A 58 15.49 0.81 -5.45
CA ALA A 58 14.67 0.04 -4.52
C ALA A 58 14.78 0.47 -3.05
N VAL A 59 15.83 1.19 -2.68
CA VAL A 59 16.06 1.67 -1.30
C VAL A 59 15.99 3.19 -1.20
N THR A 60 16.40 3.91 -2.24
CA THR A 60 16.54 5.37 -2.21
C THR A 60 15.29 6.12 -2.63
N THR A 61 14.37 5.48 -3.35
CA THR A 61 13.13 6.13 -3.78
C THR A 61 12.05 6.07 -2.70
N SER A 62 11.30 7.15 -2.58
CA SER A 62 10.19 7.28 -1.63
C SER A 62 9.09 6.23 -1.81
N GLU A 63 9.00 5.65 -2.99
CA GLU A 63 7.98 4.67 -3.37
C GLU A 63 8.09 3.34 -2.58
N HIS A 64 9.27 3.00 -2.09
CA HIS A 64 9.52 1.79 -1.31
C HIS A 64 9.50 2.01 0.22
N PHE A 65 9.42 3.26 0.64
CA PHE A 65 9.55 3.61 2.06
C PHE A 65 8.46 2.98 2.94
N SER A 66 7.27 2.75 2.41
CA SER A 66 6.17 2.12 3.14
C SER A 66 6.50 0.72 3.63
N SER A 67 7.21 -0.08 2.83
CA SER A 67 7.59 -1.45 3.21
C SER A 67 8.63 -1.47 4.33
N PHE A 68 9.59 -0.53 4.31
CA PHE A 68 10.58 -0.39 5.38
C PHE A 68 9.95 0.12 6.67
N LEU A 69 9.06 1.10 6.57
CA LEU A 69 8.32 1.61 7.72
C LEU A 69 7.46 0.51 8.35
N MET A 70 6.76 -0.27 7.52
CA MET A 70 5.94 -1.38 8.00
C MET A 70 6.78 -2.50 8.62
N PHE A 71 7.95 -2.81 8.04
CA PHE A 71 8.89 -3.76 8.61
C PHE A 71 9.38 -3.31 10.00
N ALA A 72 9.73 -2.03 10.16
CA ALA A 72 10.09 -1.47 11.45
C ALA A 72 8.93 -1.54 12.47
N ALA A 73 7.70 -1.23 12.03
CA ALA A 73 6.51 -1.32 12.88
C ALA A 73 6.22 -2.75 13.35
N LEU A 74 6.36 -3.74 12.46
CA LEU A 74 6.20 -5.15 12.83
C LEU A 74 7.30 -5.64 13.78
N ASN A 75 8.55 -5.20 13.61
CA ASN A 75 9.61 -5.51 14.57
C ASN A 75 9.31 -4.89 15.96
N ALA A 76 8.80 -3.67 16.00
CA ALA A 76 8.39 -3.05 17.26
C ALA A 76 7.22 -3.81 17.91
N ALA A 77 6.23 -4.24 17.14
CA ALA A 77 5.11 -5.05 17.61
C ALA A 77 5.58 -6.41 18.16
N ALA A 78 6.46 -7.10 17.43
CA ALA A 78 7.06 -8.37 17.87
C ALA A 78 7.87 -8.21 19.16
N ALA A 79 8.66 -7.14 19.26
CA ALA A 79 9.40 -6.82 20.47
C ALA A 79 8.47 -6.55 21.67
N LEU A 80 7.38 -5.81 21.46
CA LEU A 80 6.38 -5.56 22.50
C LEU A 80 5.70 -6.85 22.97
N GLU A 81 5.36 -7.77 22.05
CA GLU A 81 4.80 -9.08 22.43
C GLU A 81 5.81 -9.91 23.24
N PHE A 82 7.07 -9.93 22.79
CA PHE A 82 8.12 -10.60 23.53
C PHE A 82 8.31 -10.02 24.95
N LEU A 83 8.35 -8.70 25.06
CA LEU A 83 8.45 -8.01 26.35
C LEU A 83 7.24 -8.28 27.24
N ARG A 84 6.04 -8.33 26.68
CA ARG A 84 4.82 -8.66 27.42
C ARG A 84 4.87 -10.03 28.07
N ALA A 85 5.51 -10.99 27.41
CA ALA A 85 5.65 -12.35 27.93
C ALA A 85 6.69 -12.47 29.07
N HIS A 86 7.65 -11.55 29.16
CA HIS A 86 8.81 -11.65 30.07
C HIS A 86 8.85 -10.57 31.17
N LEU A 87 8.07 -9.50 31.06
CA LEU A 87 8.07 -8.38 32.02
C LEU A 87 6.84 -8.38 32.93
N SER A 88 6.98 -7.80 34.09
CA SER A 88 5.85 -7.48 34.96
C SER A 88 4.93 -6.45 34.35
N ALA A 89 3.64 -6.42 34.71
CA ALA A 89 2.65 -5.53 34.12
C ALA A 89 3.03 -4.04 34.18
N SER A 90 3.67 -3.60 35.27
CA SER A 90 4.15 -2.21 35.43
C SER A 90 5.34 -1.89 34.53
N ALA A 91 6.31 -2.80 34.44
CA ALA A 91 7.46 -2.65 33.56
C ALA A 91 7.04 -2.70 32.07
N PHE A 92 6.08 -3.57 31.71
CA PHE A 92 5.51 -3.62 30.36
C PHE A 92 4.81 -2.31 29.98
N ALA A 93 3.97 -1.74 30.87
CA ALA A 93 3.29 -0.48 30.60
C ALA A 93 4.29 0.67 30.34
N THR A 94 5.41 0.69 31.08
CA THR A 94 6.48 1.67 30.85
C THR A 94 7.19 1.43 29.51
N ALA A 95 7.54 0.18 29.20
CA ALA A 95 8.16 -0.19 27.93
C ALA A 95 7.24 0.14 26.74
N GLN A 96 5.95 -0.17 26.85
CA GLN A 96 4.97 0.16 25.82
C GLN A 96 4.86 1.67 25.57
N ARG A 97 4.77 2.47 26.65
CA ARG A 97 4.75 3.94 26.52
C ARG A 97 6.03 4.45 25.83
N LEU A 98 7.20 3.96 26.28
CA LEU A 98 8.48 4.37 25.71
C LEU A 98 8.58 4.01 24.22
N THR A 99 8.13 2.81 23.84
CA THR A 99 8.12 2.37 22.43
C THR A 99 7.18 3.22 21.59
N LEU A 100 5.95 3.47 22.05
CA LEU A 100 4.98 4.27 21.34
C LEU A 100 5.40 5.75 21.22
N THR A 101 5.92 6.33 22.30
CA THR A 101 6.42 7.73 22.26
C THR A 101 7.68 7.84 21.41
N GLY A 102 8.60 6.87 21.51
CA GLY A 102 9.80 6.82 20.68
C GLY A 102 9.48 6.64 19.20
N ALA A 103 8.57 5.74 18.88
CA ALA A 103 8.09 5.52 17.50
C ALA A 103 7.37 6.78 16.97
N GLY A 104 6.51 7.40 17.76
CA GLY A 104 5.82 8.64 17.40
C GLY A 104 6.79 9.81 17.18
N ALA A 105 7.74 9.98 18.08
CA ALA A 105 8.77 11.01 17.96
C ALA A 105 9.69 10.74 16.75
N GLY A 106 10.10 9.48 16.54
CA GLY A 106 10.90 9.08 15.38
C GLY A 106 10.18 9.33 14.06
N LEU A 107 8.88 9.01 13.99
CA LEU A 107 8.05 9.29 12.82
C LEU A 107 7.93 10.80 12.57
N ALA A 108 7.65 11.59 13.61
CA ALA A 108 7.53 13.03 13.51
C ALA A 108 8.83 13.69 13.05
N LEU A 109 9.97 13.28 13.63
CA LEU A 109 11.30 13.76 13.23
C LEU A 109 11.64 13.32 11.80
N GLY A 110 11.33 12.08 11.43
CA GLY A 110 11.54 11.57 10.09
C GLY A 110 10.73 12.33 9.04
N LEU A 111 9.46 12.61 9.32
CA LEU A 111 8.61 13.44 8.47
C LEU A 111 9.13 14.88 8.37
N ALA A 112 9.51 15.48 9.51
CA ALA A 112 10.07 16.82 9.53
C ALA A 112 11.38 16.90 8.72
N ALA A 113 12.28 15.94 8.89
CA ALA A 113 13.53 15.85 8.13
C ALA A 113 13.25 15.64 6.63
N MET A 114 12.27 14.81 6.28
CA MET A 114 11.87 14.60 4.89
C MET A 114 11.30 15.90 4.26
N VAL A 115 10.42 16.59 4.98
CA VAL A 115 9.87 17.88 4.51
C VAL A 115 10.97 18.90 4.35
N ALA A 116 11.89 19.02 5.30
CA ALA A 116 13.04 19.92 5.22
C ALA A 116 13.97 19.57 4.04
N TYR A 117 14.23 18.28 3.81
CA TYR A 117 15.03 17.80 2.69
C TYR A 117 14.38 18.14 1.34
N VAL A 118 13.07 17.92 1.19
CA VAL A 118 12.31 18.25 -0.02
C VAL A 118 12.27 19.76 -0.24
N ALA A 119 12.10 20.56 0.82
CA ALA A 119 12.10 22.03 0.74
C ALA A 119 13.48 22.58 0.33
N ALA A 120 14.57 21.97 0.83
CA ALA A 120 15.94 22.38 0.51
C ALA A 120 16.41 21.93 -0.88
N SER A 121 15.82 20.87 -1.43
CA SER A 121 16.25 20.28 -2.71
C SER A 121 15.04 19.82 -3.53
N PRO A 122 14.24 20.72 -4.10
CA PRO A 122 12.98 20.41 -4.79
C PRO A 122 13.16 19.46 -5.99
N THR A 123 14.38 19.34 -6.52
CA THR A 123 14.68 18.47 -7.68
C THR A 123 15.16 17.07 -7.32
N LYS A 124 15.50 16.78 -6.05
CA LYS A 124 16.12 15.51 -5.64
C LYS A 124 15.26 14.62 -4.76
N GLY A 125 14.19 15.12 -4.15
CA GLY A 125 13.48 14.40 -3.09
C GLY A 125 12.32 13.51 -3.55
N TRP A 126 11.64 13.89 -4.63
CA TRP A 126 10.53 13.12 -5.19
C TRP A 126 10.73 12.97 -6.68
N THR A 127 10.67 11.74 -7.16
CA THR A 127 10.60 11.52 -8.59
C THR A 127 9.25 12.08 -9.07
N GLY A 128 9.24 12.88 -10.12
CA GLY A 128 8.03 13.54 -10.62
C GLY A 128 6.86 12.58 -10.92
N ARG A 129 7.14 11.27 -11.02
CA ARG A 129 6.13 10.23 -11.18
C ARG A 129 5.29 10.01 -9.93
N SER A 130 5.87 10.05 -8.74
CA SER A 130 5.14 9.88 -7.48
C SER A 130 4.20 11.04 -7.20
N LEU A 131 4.61 12.26 -7.53
CA LEU A 131 3.75 13.45 -7.41
C LEU A 131 2.60 13.44 -8.42
N SER A 132 2.81 12.94 -9.63
CA SER A 132 1.74 12.83 -10.62
C SER A 132 0.67 11.80 -10.25
N LEU A 133 0.99 10.84 -9.37
CA LEU A 133 0.00 9.90 -8.80
C LEU A 133 -0.86 10.52 -7.71
N LEU A 134 -0.34 11.54 -7.01
CA LEU A 134 -1.08 12.27 -5.98
C LEU A 134 -1.84 13.48 -6.55
N ASP A 135 -1.25 14.17 -7.51
CA ASP A 135 -1.86 15.31 -8.20
C ASP A 135 -1.79 15.10 -9.72
N PRO A 136 -2.91 14.73 -10.36
CA PRO A 136 -2.96 14.51 -11.81
C PRO A 136 -2.64 15.78 -12.62
N THR A 137 -2.79 16.97 -12.03
CA THR A 137 -2.45 18.24 -12.71
C THR A 137 -0.96 18.53 -12.72
N TYR A 138 -0.19 17.89 -11.83
CA TYR A 138 1.27 18.07 -11.73
C TYR A 138 1.99 17.68 -13.03
N ALA A 139 1.63 16.52 -13.59
CA ALA A 139 2.22 16.04 -14.83
C ALA A 139 1.98 17.00 -16.01
N ALA A 140 0.78 17.58 -16.08
CA ALA A 140 0.43 18.54 -17.14
C ALA A 140 1.27 19.84 -17.07
N LYS A 141 1.62 20.29 -15.85
CA LYS A 141 2.38 21.54 -15.63
C LYS A 141 3.89 21.36 -15.76
N TYR A 142 4.44 20.26 -15.23
CA TYR A 142 5.88 20.11 -15.05
C TYR A 142 6.52 19.06 -15.94
N ILE A 143 5.75 18.10 -16.48
CA ILE A 143 6.28 17.01 -17.28
C ILE A 143 5.40 16.79 -18.52
N PRO A 144 5.43 17.72 -19.50
CA PRO A 144 4.54 17.66 -20.67
C PRO A 144 4.70 16.37 -21.51
N ILE A 145 5.87 15.75 -21.49
CA ILE A 145 6.10 14.45 -22.16
C ILE A 145 5.22 13.35 -21.58
N ILE A 146 5.06 13.30 -20.24
CA ILE A 146 4.18 12.32 -19.58
C ILE A 146 2.71 12.64 -19.88
N ALA A 147 2.35 13.92 -19.86
CA ALA A 147 1.00 14.38 -20.13
C ALA A 147 0.57 14.19 -21.60
N SER A 148 1.51 14.06 -22.55
CA SER A 148 1.20 13.83 -23.96
C SER A 148 0.82 12.37 -24.29
N VAL A 149 1.11 11.42 -23.36
CA VAL A 149 0.80 10.00 -23.56
C VAL A 149 -0.63 9.72 -23.13
N SER A 150 -1.44 9.16 -24.02
CA SER A 150 -2.87 8.89 -23.77
C SER A 150 -3.11 7.98 -22.56
N GLU A 151 -2.21 7.03 -22.32
CA GLU A 151 -2.30 6.10 -21.18
C GLU A 151 -2.11 6.76 -19.80
N HIS A 152 -1.53 7.98 -19.77
CA HIS A 152 -1.28 8.73 -18.53
C HIS A 152 -2.37 9.77 -18.25
N GLN A 153 -3.41 9.81 -19.07
CA GLN A 153 -4.56 10.69 -18.83
C GLN A 153 -5.48 10.11 -17.73
N PRO A 154 -6.21 10.96 -17.01
CA PRO A 154 -7.23 10.50 -16.06
C PRO A 154 -8.28 9.61 -16.74
N THR A 155 -8.72 8.57 -16.06
CA THR A 155 -9.74 7.66 -16.58
C THR A 155 -11.10 8.34 -16.62
N THR A 156 -11.80 8.21 -17.74
CA THR A 156 -13.19 8.65 -17.87
C THR A 156 -14.16 7.53 -17.49
N TRP A 157 -15.40 7.87 -17.16
CA TRP A 157 -16.44 6.88 -16.83
C TRP A 157 -16.70 5.87 -17.96
N THR A 158 -16.55 6.30 -19.20
CA THR A 158 -16.69 5.42 -20.38
C THR A 158 -15.67 4.28 -20.36
N HIS A 159 -14.41 4.56 -20.02
CA HIS A 159 -13.39 3.51 -19.92
C HIS A 159 -13.71 2.46 -18.87
N TYR A 160 -14.31 2.85 -17.74
CA TYR A 160 -14.72 1.86 -16.73
C TYR A 160 -15.82 0.94 -17.24
N PHE A 161 -16.79 1.48 -18.00
CA PHE A 161 -17.86 0.67 -18.56
C PHE A 161 -17.36 -0.23 -19.69
N ASP A 162 -16.49 0.28 -20.55
CA ASP A 162 -15.96 -0.46 -21.70
C ASP A 162 -14.98 -1.56 -21.25
N ASP A 163 -14.08 -1.26 -20.29
CA ASP A 163 -13.04 -2.19 -19.86
C ASP A 163 -13.52 -3.22 -18.83
N LEU A 164 -14.37 -2.82 -17.89
CA LEU A 164 -14.78 -3.67 -16.75
C LEU A 164 -16.18 -4.24 -16.88
N ASN A 165 -17.07 -3.62 -17.67
CA ASN A 165 -18.43 -4.10 -17.87
C ASN A 165 -19.18 -4.39 -16.54
N VAL A 166 -19.76 -5.60 -16.42
CA VAL A 166 -20.55 -6.05 -15.26
C VAL A 166 -19.78 -5.99 -13.93
N PRO A 167 -18.52 -6.43 -13.82
CA PRO A 167 -17.71 -6.30 -12.62
C PRO A 167 -17.65 -4.91 -11.99
N PHE A 168 -17.72 -3.86 -12.80
CA PHE A 168 -17.72 -2.49 -12.30
C PHE A 168 -18.94 -2.19 -11.40
N PHE A 169 -20.11 -2.67 -11.77
CA PHE A 169 -21.36 -2.47 -11.01
C PHE A 169 -21.44 -3.36 -9.77
N LEU A 170 -20.88 -4.57 -9.84
CA LEU A 170 -20.88 -5.52 -8.73
C LEU A 170 -19.82 -5.21 -7.67
N MET A 171 -18.74 -4.54 -8.04
CA MET A 171 -17.62 -4.23 -7.16
C MET A 171 -18.03 -3.46 -5.88
N PRO A 172 -18.86 -2.40 -5.91
CA PRO A 172 -19.29 -1.71 -4.69
C PRO A 172 -20.10 -2.61 -3.76
N LEU A 173 -20.93 -3.48 -4.32
CA LEU A 173 -21.72 -4.45 -3.56
C LEU A 173 -20.81 -5.47 -2.89
N GLY A 174 -19.87 -6.04 -3.64
CA GLY A 174 -18.86 -6.95 -3.11
C GLY A 174 -18.00 -6.32 -2.01
N LEU A 175 -17.67 -5.03 -2.12
CA LEU A 175 -16.97 -4.29 -1.08
C LEU A 175 -17.77 -4.26 0.22
N VAL A 176 -19.09 -4.01 0.16
CA VAL A 176 -19.97 -4.03 1.34
C VAL A 176 -20.04 -5.43 1.96
N VAL A 177 -20.12 -6.47 1.13
CA VAL A 177 -20.14 -7.86 1.60
C VAL A 177 -18.84 -8.23 2.32
N CYS A 178 -17.68 -7.72 1.90
CA CYS A 178 -16.39 -7.95 2.55
C CYS A 178 -16.36 -7.51 4.03
N PHE A 179 -17.22 -6.59 4.45
CA PHE A 179 -17.32 -6.17 5.84
C PHE A 179 -18.18 -7.12 6.70
N ARG A 180 -18.81 -8.18 6.11
CA ARG A 180 -19.72 -9.09 6.81
C ARG A 180 -19.47 -10.57 6.48
N PRO A 181 -18.55 -11.30 7.15
CA PRO A 181 -17.64 -10.91 8.23
C PRO A 181 -16.33 -10.31 7.72
N LEU A 182 -15.74 -9.43 8.52
CA LEU A 182 -14.40 -8.88 8.22
C LEU A 182 -13.33 -9.92 8.58
N SER A 183 -12.99 -10.78 7.64
CA SER A 183 -11.83 -11.69 7.72
C SER A 183 -10.55 -10.96 7.26
N ASP A 184 -9.39 -11.58 7.50
CA ASP A 184 -8.11 -11.01 7.06
C ASP A 184 -8.03 -10.94 5.53
N ALA A 185 -8.59 -11.93 4.84
CA ALA A 185 -8.68 -11.96 3.38
C ALA A 185 -9.66 -10.89 2.85
N SER A 186 -10.82 -10.72 3.51
CA SER A 186 -11.81 -9.68 3.15
C SER A 186 -11.22 -8.29 3.35
N LEU A 187 -10.45 -8.08 4.42
CA LEU A 187 -9.75 -6.83 4.67
C LEU A 187 -8.75 -6.52 3.55
N PHE A 188 -7.95 -7.52 3.13
CA PHE A 188 -7.04 -7.35 2.01
C PHE A 188 -7.77 -6.95 0.73
N LEU A 189 -8.86 -7.66 0.42
CA LEU A 189 -9.63 -7.40 -0.79
C LEU A 189 -10.32 -6.02 -0.76
N ALA A 190 -10.84 -5.60 0.40
CA ALA A 190 -11.42 -4.28 0.58
C ALA A 190 -10.37 -3.16 0.38
N ILE A 191 -9.20 -3.29 1.01
CA ILE A 191 -8.09 -2.34 0.84
C ILE A 191 -7.65 -2.32 -0.63
N TYR A 192 -7.47 -3.48 -1.24
CA TYR A 192 -7.08 -3.60 -2.64
C TYR A 192 -8.08 -2.88 -3.56
N GLY A 193 -9.37 -3.15 -3.39
CA GLY A 193 -10.42 -2.50 -4.18
C GLY A 193 -10.39 -0.98 -4.07
N VAL A 194 -10.38 -0.45 -2.85
CA VAL A 194 -10.37 1.01 -2.61
C VAL A 194 -9.15 1.68 -3.20
N VAL A 195 -7.96 1.11 -2.94
CA VAL A 195 -6.69 1.67 -3.44
C VAL A 195 -6.61 1.57 -4.97
N ALA A 196 -7.06 0.46 -5.56
CA ALA A 196 -7.06 0.28 -7.01
C ALA A 196 -8.02 1.24 -7.72
N VAL A 197 -9.20 1.51 -7.15
CA VAL A 197 -10.14 2.52 -7.68
C VAL A 197 -9.50 3.90 -7.68
N TYR A 198 -8.87 4.29 -6.57
CA TYR A 198 -8.21 5.58 -6.49
C TYR A 198 -7.15 5.74 -7.59
N PHE A 199 -6.23 4.79 -7.70
CA PHE A 199 -5.15 4.87 -8.69
C PHE A 199 -5.64 4.74 -10.14
N SER A 200 -6.67 3.93 -10.39
CA SER A 200 -7.27 3.84 -11.73
C SER A 200 -7.90 5.16 -12.17
N GLY A 201 -8.49 5.93 -11.24
CA GLY A 201 -9.01 7.27 -11.52
C GLY A 201 -7.94 8.28 -11.91
N VAL A 202 -6.72 8.12 -11.39
CA VAL A 202 -5.60 9.02 -11.71
C VAL A 202 -5.03 8.77 -13.11
N MET A 203 -5.02 7.50 -13.56
CA MET A 203 -4.36 7.12 -14.82
C MET A 203 -5.02 5.90 -15.44
N ILE A 204 -5.39 6.00 -16.73
CA ILE A 204 -6.07 4.91 -17.48
C ILE A 204 -5.29 3.60 -17.40
N ARG A 205 -3.97 3.64 -17.54
CA ARG A 205 -3.11 2.46 -17.48
C ARG A 205 -3.29 1.64 -16.19
N LEU A 206 -3.70 2.27 -15.09
CA LEU A 206 -3.90 1.60 -13.81
C LEU A 206 -5.24 0.87 -13.71
N ASN A 207 -6.10 0.93 -14.74
CA ASN A 207 -7.25 0.02 -14.89
C ASN A 207 -6.82 -1.45 -14.91
N LEU A 208 -5.61 -1.75 -15.40
CA LEU A 208 -5.03 -3.10 -15.32
C LEU A 208 -4.90 -3.64 -13.90
N VAL A 209 -4.70 -2.75 -12.94
CA VAL A 209 -4.61 -3.12 -11.52
C VAL A 209 -5.99 -3.21 -10.88
N LEU A 210 -6.96 -2.41 -11.36
CA LEU A 210 -8.34 -2.45 -10.89
C LEU A 210 -9.09 -3.69 -11.35
N ALA A 211 -8.87 -4.16 -12.57
CA ALA A 211 -9.62 -5.26 -13.15
C ALA A 211 -9.62 -6.55 -12.30
N PRO A 212 -8.48 -7.05 -11.77
CA PRO A 212 -8.50 -8.20 -10.87
C PRO A 212 -9.27 -7.95 -9.58
N ALA A 213 -9.17 -6.73 -9.00
CA ALA A 213 -9.89 -6.36 -7.79
C ALA A 213 -11.40 -6.34 -8.04
N ALA A 214 -11.84 -5.76 -9.15
CA ALA A 214 -13.24 -5.68 -9.54
C ALA A 214 -13.85 -7.08 -9.76
N CYS A 215 -13.11 -7.97 -10.45
CA CYS A 215 -13.54 -9.35 -10.66
C CYS A 215 -13.66 -10.14 -9.34
N LEU A 216 -12.68 -9.98 -8.43
CA LEU A 216 -12.71 -10.66 -7.14
C LEU A 216 -13.86 -10.15 -6.26
N LEU A 217 -14.05 -8.84 -6.18
CA LEU A 217 -15.16 -8.25 -5.41
C LEU A 217 -16.51 -8.63 -5.98
N GLY A 218 -16.68 -8.58 -7.31
CA GLY A 218 -17.89 -9.03 -7.97
C GLY A 218 -18.17 -10.54 -7.75
N GLY A 219 -17.11 -11.37 -7.70
CA GLY A 219 -17.23 -12.79 -7.37
C GLY A 219 -17.65 -13.05 -5.93
N VAL A 220 -17.14 -12.30 -4.97
CA VAL A 220 -17.52 -12.42 -3.55
C VAL A 220 -19.00 -12.09 -3.36
N GLU A 221 -19.50 -11.07 -4.03
CA GLU A 221 -20.93 -10.71 -3.99
C GLU A 221 -21.81 -11.82 -4.54
N SER A 222 -21.43 -12.41 -5.69
CA SER A 222 -22.21 -13.48 -6.34
C SER A 222 -22.24 -14.79 -5.53
N LEU A 223 -21.26 -15.02 -4.66
CA LEU A 223 -21.16 -16.19 -3.78
C LEU A 223 -21.73 -15.96 -2.39
N ALA A 224 -22.09 -14.73 -2.03
CA ALA A 224 -22.71 -14.44 -0.75
C ALA A 224 -24.09 -15.13 -0.71
N PRO A 225 -24.39 -15.94 0.34
CA PRO A 225 -25.72 -16.53 0.47
C PRO A 225 -26.74 -15.41 0.56
N PRO A 226 -27.93 -15.54 -0.10
CA PRO A 226 -28.98 -14.55 0.03
C PRO A 226 -29.28 -14.39 1.52
N SER A 227 -29.14 -13.16 2.02
CA SER A 227 -29.42 -12.85 3.41
C SER A 227 -30.86 -13.28 3.71
N ALA A 228 -31.01 -14.28 4.58
CA ALA A 228 -32.32 -14.60 5.13
C ALA A 228 -32.83 -13.34 5.86
N HIS A 229 -33.80 -12.67 5.24
CA HIS A 229 -34.58 -11.59 5.82
C HIS A 229 -35.55 -12.15 6.82
#